data_3c165e030f1379beb235594e052535d1
#
_entry.id   3c165e030f1379beb235594e052535d1
#
_cell.length_a   1.000
_cell.length_b   1.000
_cell.length_c   1.000
_cell.angle_alpha   90.00
_cell.angle_beta   90.00
_cell.angle_gamma   90.00
#
_symmetry.space_group_name_H-M   'P 1'
#
loop_
_entity.id
_entity.type
_entity.pdbx_description
1 polymer ?
#
loop_
_entity_poly.entity_id
_entity_poly.type
_entity_poly.pdbx_seq_one_letter_code
_entity_poly.pdbx_strand_id
1 'polypeptide(L)'
;AAEEKSEVTLTNGKEDVTVKTKPKKIVVFDLGVADTIRELGFVDNIVGMPLKTLPAYLKDLPSSIQPTGSMVEPDIEAIAALEPDLIIASGRTIKYLDQLKEIAPTVIFSVDQKDYWNSVSKNIRLVASLFGKEAETKAEEEIKSLEASIKKVADVNEKSTNKTLTLMLN
;
A
#
# COMPACT_ATOMS: atom_id res chain seq x y z
N ALA A 1 -12.58 20.38 17.86
CA ALA A 1 -11.94 19.70 16.73
C ALA A 1 -10.95 18.68 17.27
N ALA A 2 -11.04 17.44 16.80
CA ALA A 2 -10.07 16.42 17.19
C ALA A 2 -8.71 16.77 16.59
N GLU A 3 -7.68 16.77 17.42
CA GLU A 3 -6.33 17.01 16.95
C GLU A 3 -5.88 15.87 16.02
N GLU A 4 -5.25 16.21 14.93
CA GLU A 4 -4.63 15.21 14.07
C GLU A 4 -3.46 14.58 14.80
N LYS A 5 -3.37 13.27 14.75
CA LYS A 5 -2.24 12.58 15.34
C LYS A 5 -0.96 12.95 14.61
N SER A 6 0.09 13.27 15.35
CA SER A 6 1.40 13.57 14.77
C SER A 6 2.21 12.32 14.47
N GLU A 7 1.83 11.20 15.04
CA GLU A 7 2.51 9.92 14.88
C GLU A 7 1.50 8.79 14.79
N VAL A 8 1.85 7.74 14.06
CA VAL A 8 1.05 6.53 13.90
C VAL A 8 1.97 5.34 14.14
N THR A 9 1.48 4.36 14.89
CA THR A 9 2.22 3.12 15.12
C THR A 9 1.77 2.05 14.14
N LEU A 10 2.72 1.52 13.39
CA LEU A 10 2.52 0.46 12.40
C LEU A 10 3.50 -0.67 12.73
N THR A 11 3.28 -1.84 12.13
CA THR A 11 4.19 -2.97 12.34
C THR A 11 5.07 -3.19 11.10
N ASN A 12 6.26 -3.71 11.32
CA ASN A 12 7.11 -4.18 10.22
C ASN A 12 7.13 -5.73 10.14
N GLY A 13 6.19 -6.37 10.84
CA GLY A 13 6.10 -7.83 10.91
C GLY A 13 6.91 -8.45 12.04
N LYS A 14 7.77 -7.68 12.69
CA LYS A 14 8.61 -8.12 13.82
C LYS A 14 8.38 -7.28 15.06
N GLU A 15 8.19 -6.00 14.87
CA GLU A 15 8.04 -5.03 15.95
C GLU A 15 7.13 -3.89 15.51
N ASP A 16 6.60 -3.15 16.48
CA ASP A 16 5.83 -1.96 16.20
C ASP A 16 6.78 -0.79 15.90
N VAL A 17 6.44 -0.03 14.88
CA VAL A 17 7.23 1.12 14.43
C VAL A 17 6.35 2.35 14.50
N THR A 18 6.79 3.37 15.22
CA THR A 18 6.11 4.66 15.27
C THR A 18 6.67 5.56 14.18
N VAL A 19 5.80 6.06 13.31
CA VAL A 19 6.18 6.91 12.20
C VAL A 19 5.44 8.24 12.28
N LYS A 20 6.07 9.30 11.78
CA LYS A 20 5.43 10.61 11.71
C LYS A 20 4.35 10.61 10.64
N THR A 21 3.24 11.30 10.91
CA THR A 21 2.18 11.48 9.92
C THR A 21 2.63 12.47 8.85
N LYS A 22 1.94 12.43 7.72
CA LYS A 22 2.20 13.29 6.55
C LYS A 22 3.65 13.18 6.04
N PRO A 23 4.15 11.94 5.80
CA PRO A 23 5.48 11.79 5.23
C PRO A 23 5.54 12.43 3.84
N LYS A 24 6.61 13.19 3.59
CA LYS A 24 6.77 13.91 2.33
C LYS A 24 7.53 13.12 1.28
N LYS A 25 8.37 12.20 1.73
CA LYS A 25 9.22 11.38 0.86
C LYS A 25 9.04 9.92 1.23
N ILE A 26 8.31 9.19 0.41
CA ILE A 26 7.99 7.79 0.66
C ILE A 26 8.64 6.91 -0.40
N VAL A 27 9.31 5.86 0.02
CA VAL A 27 9.78 4.80 -0.87
C VAL A 27 8.85 3.60 -0.65
N VAL A 28 8.26 3.08 -1.72
CA VAL A 28 7.24 2.04 -1.64
C VAL A 28 7.67 0.80 -2.44
N PHE A 29 7.67 -0.35 -1.78
CA PHE A 29 7.91 -1.65 -2.41
C PHE A 29 6.65 -2.53 -2.44
N ASP A 30 5.51 -1.99 -2.02
CA ASP A 30 4.22 -2.67 -2.06
C ASP A 30 3.33 -1.95 -3.08
N LEU A 31 3.08 -2.60 -4.20
CA LEU A 31 2.33 -2.00 -5.30
C LEU A 31 0.87 -1.73 -4.93
N GLY A 32 0.29 -2.57 -4.07
CA GLY A 32 -1.07 -2.34 -3.56
C GLY A 32 -1.15 -1.08 -2.70
N VAL A 33 -0.14 -0.86 -1.86
CA VAL A 33 -0.07 0.36 -1.03
C VAL A 33 0.18 1.58 -1.92
N ALA A 34 1.03 1.46 -2.94
CA ALA A 34 1.27 2.54 -3.89
C ALA A 34 -0.01 2.97 -4.59
N ASP A 35 -0.82 2.01 -5.02
CA ASP A 35 -2.13 2.28 -5.62
C ASP A 35 -3.07 2.98 -4.64
N THR A 36 -3.09 2.55 -3.38
CA THR A 36 -3.88 3.17 -2.33
C THR A 36 -3.46 4.62 -2.12
N ILE A 37 -2.16 4.90 -2.04
CA ILE A 37 -1.64 6.26 -1.88
C ILE A 37 -2.06 7.12 -3.08
N ARG A 38 -1.99 6.58 -4.28
CA ARG A 38 -2.43 7.26 -5.50
C ARG A 38 -3.91 7.62 -5.45
N GLU A 39 -4.75 6.66 -5.07
CA GLU A 39 -6.20 6.86 -4.98
C GLU A 39 -6.58 7.89 -3.92
N LEU A 40 -5.80 7.97 -2.85
CA LEU A 40 -6.01 8.97 -1.80
C LEU A 40 -5.51 10.37 -2.20
N GLY A 41 -4.80 10.50 -3.33
CA GLY A 41 -4.34 11.79 -3.83
C GLY A 41 -2.96 12.20 -3.34
N PHE A 42 -2.16 11.27 -2.82
CA PHE A 42 -0.84 11.55 -2.26
C PHE A 42 0.32 10.92 -3.05
N VAL A 43 0.09 10.58 -4.31
CA VAL A 43 1.10 9.95 -5.17
C VAL A 43 2.36 10.81 -5.33
N ASP A 44 2.23 12.13 -5.25
CA ASP A 44 3.37 13.03 -5.34
C ASP A 44 4.34 12.90 -4.17
N ASN A 45 3.90 12.31 -3.07
CA ASN A 45 4.73 12.04 -1.89
C ASN A 45 5.60 10.80 -2.08
N ILE A 46 5.33 9.98 -3.09
CA ILE A 46 6.16 8.81 -3.41
C ILE A 46 7.39 9.28 -4.21
N VAL A 47 8.59 9.06 -3.68
CA VAL A 47 9.83 9.47 -4.34
C VAL A 47 10.59 8.31 -4.98
N GLY A 48 10.29 7.08 -4.59
CA GLY A 48 10.95 5.90 -5.15
C GLY A 48 10.06 4.67 -5.15
N MET A 49 10.17 3.86 -6.20
CA MET A 49 9.46 2.60 -6.38
C MET A 49 10.27 1.66 -7.27
N PRO A 50 10.02 0.34 -7.22
CA PRO A 50 10.60 -0.59 -8.18
C PRO A 50 9.87 -0.47 -9.53
N LEU A 51 10.40 0.33 -10.44
CA LEU A 51 9.73 0.68 -11.70
C LEU A 51 9.80 -0.39 -12.79
N LYS A 52 10.67 -1.38 -12.64
CA LYS A 52 10.90 -2.39 -13.70
C LYS A 52 9.72 -3.30 -13.98
N THR A 53 8.87 -3.54 -12.99
CA THR A 53 7.79 -4.51 -13.09
C THR A 53 6.43 -3.90 -12.72
N LEU A 54 6.19 -2.66 -13.15
CA LEU A 54 4.94 -1.99 -12.85
C LEU A 54 3.76 -2.61 -13.61
N PRO A 55 2.65 -2.92 -12.89
CA PRO A 55 1.42 -3.32 -13.58
C PRO A 55 0.82 -2.16 -14.38
N ALA A 56 -0.06 -2.50 -15.33
CA ALA A 56 -0.63 -1.51 -16.24
C ALA A 56 -1.36 -0.37 -15.52
N TYR A 57 -2.03 -0.66 -14.40
CA TYR A 57 -2.79 0.34 -13.65
C TYR A 57 -1.91 1.34 -12.90
N LEU A 58 -0.60 1.12 -12.81
CA LEU A 58 0.35 2.03 -12.17
C LEU A 58 1.25 2.77 -13.18
N LYS A 59 0.98 2.65 -14.48
CA LYS A 59 1.82 3.29 -15.51
C LYS A 59 1.69 4.81 -15.57
N ASP A 60 0.64 5.36 -15.01
CA ASP A 60 0.39 6.80 -14.99
C ASP A 60 0.99 7.52 -13.78
N LEU A 61 1.99 6.91 -13.15
CA LEU A 61 2.69 7.50 -12.01
C LEU A 61 3.54 8.70 -12.43
N PRO A 62 3.78 9.67 -11.51
CA PRO A 62 4.63 10.82 -11.81
C PRO A 62 6.03 10.41 -12.26
N SER A 63 6.57 11.13 -13.23
CA SER A 63 7.93 10.90 -13.73
C SER A 63 9.01 11.24 -12.70
N SER A 64 8.64 11.95 -11.64
CA SER A 64 9.54 12.29 -10.53
C SER A 64 9.90 11.09 -9.65
N ILE A 65 9.15 9.98 -9.75
CA ILE A 65 9.45 8.77 -8.98
C ILE A 65 10.72 8.12 -9.54
N GLN A 66 11.70 7.88 -8.66
CA GLN A 66 12.97 7.29 -9.04
C GLN A 66 12.95 5.77 -8.91
N PRO A 67 13.69 5.04 -9.75
CA PRO A 67 13.78 3.59 -9.62
C PRO A 67 14.58 3.21 -8.38
N THR A 68 14.07 2.25 -7.60
CA THR A 68 14.72 1.76 -6.38
C THR A 68 15.05 0.28 -6.47
N GLY A 69 15.36 -0.21 -7.66
CA GLY A 69 15.67 -1.60 -7.91
C GLY A 69 14.44 -2.42 -8.29
N SER A 70 14.39 -3.66 -7.87
CA SER A 70 13.24 -4.55 -8.10
C SER A 70 12.53 -4.89 -6.79
N MET A 71 11.37 -5.55 -6.89
CA MET A 71 10.62 -6.00 -5.73
C MET A 71 11.39 -6.97 -4.84
N VAL A 72 12.29 -7.76 -5.42
CA VAL A 72 13.05 -8.77 -4.67
C VAL A 72 14.48 -8.33 -4.35
N GLU A 73 14.95 -7.28 -4.99
CA GLU A 73 16.32 -6.79 -4.84
C GLU A 73 16.31 -5.26 -4.87
N PRO A 74 16.06 -4.63 -3.70
CA PRO A 74 16.03 -3.18 -3.62
C PRO A 74 17.44 -2.60 -3.80
N ASP A 75 17.52 -1.42 -4.43
CA ASP A 75 18.75 -0.68 -4.57
C ASP A 75 18.93 0.22 -3.34
N ILE A 76 19.66 -0.29 -2.37
CA ILE A 76 19.86 0.38 -1.07
C ILE A 76 20.52 1.74 -1.23
N GLU A 77 21.49 1.86 -2.13
CA GLU A 77 22.18 3.13 -2.38
C GLU A 77 21.24 4.19 -2.97
N ALA A 78 20.42 3.78 -3.92
CA ALA A 78 19.43 4.69 -4.52
C ALA A 78 18.39 5.15 -3.49
N ILE A 79 17.95 4.25 -2.63
CA ILE A 79 17.01 4.57 -1.56
C ILE A 79 17.64 5.57 -0.58
N ALA A 80 18.87 5.32 -0.15
CA ALA A 80 19.58 6.21 0.77
C ALA A 80 19.76 7.60 0.16
N ALA A 81 20.05 7.68 -1.13
CA ALA A 81 20.22 8.94 -1.83
C ALA A 81 18.94 9.77 -1.90
N LEU A 82 17.78 9.13 -1.84
CA LEU A 82 16.48 9.83 -1.85
C LEU A 82 16.14 10.44 -0.48
N GLU A 83 16.80 10.03 0.58
CA GLU A 83 16.56 10.49 1.95
C GLU A 83 15.07 10.41 2.33
N PRO A 84 14.45 9.22 2.27
CA PRO A 84 13.01 9.10 2.53
C PRO A 84 12.67 9.31 3.99
N ASP A 85 11.45 9.79 4.22
CA ASP A 85 10.86 9.91 5.57
C ASP A 85 10.25 8.59 6.03
N LEU A 86 9.85 7.75 5.07
CA LEU A 86 9.17 6.49 5.32
C LEU A 86 9.47 5.51 4.19
N ILE A 87 9.70 4.25 4.56
CA ILE A 87 9.86 3.16 3.61
C ILE A 87 8.73 2.15 3.86
N ILE A 88 7.99 1.81 2.81
CA ILE A 88 6.95 0.79 2.88
C ILE A 88 7.48 -0.44 2.16
N ALA A 89 7.85 -1.45 2.94
CA ALA A 89 8.40 -2.69 2.42
C ALA A 89 7.28 -3.71 2.14
N SER A 90 7.63 -4.78 1.47
CA SER A 90 6.73 -5.91 1.23
C SER A 90 7.38 -7.20 1.74
N GLY A 91 6.62 -8.28 1.74
CA GLY A 91 7.15 -9.59 2.12
C GLY A 91 8.33 -10.02 1.26
N ARG A 92 8.42 -9.54 0.01
CA ARG A 92 9.53 -9.85 -0.89
C ARG A 92 10.83 -9.13 -0.54
N THR A 93 10.74 -8.01 0.18
CA THR A 93 11.90 -7.23 0.59
C THR A 93 12.28 -7.43 2.06
N ILE A 94 11.64 -8.39 2.73
CA ILE A 94 11.82 -8.60 4.17
C ILE A 94 13.27 -8.94 4.56
N LYS A 95 14.00 -9.60 3.69
CA LYS A 95 15.41 -9.93 3.96
C LYS A 95 16.33 -8.71 3.98
N TYR A 96 15.87 -7.58 3.44
CA TYR A 96 16.59 -6.31 3.44
C TYR A 96 16.07 -5.35 4.52
N LEU A 97 15.14 -5.81 5.36
CA LEU A 97 14.47 -4.97 6.34
C LEU A 97 15.44 -4.21 7.24
N ASP A 98 16.46 -4.87 7.74
CA ASP A 98 17.44 -4.25 8.63
C ASP A 98 18.21 -3.10 7.93
N GLN A 99 18.55 -3.29 6.67
CA GLN A 99 19.23 -2.27 5.87
C GLN A 99 18.31 -1.08 5.59
N LEU A 100 17.03 -1.36 5.31
CA LEU A 100 16.02 -0.32 5.07
C LEU A 100 15.76 0.49 6.33
N LYS A 101 15.69 -0.16 7.48
CA LYS A 101 15.49 0.50 8.78
C LYS A 101 16.62 1.46 9.13
N GLU A 102 17.84 1.19 8.68
CA GLU A 102 18.97 2.10 8.89
C GLU A 102 18.81 3.41 8.12
N ILE A 103 18.06 3.40 7.02
CA ILE A 103 17.82 4.58 6.19
C ILE A 103 16.67 5.40 6.73
N ALA A 104 15.53 4.76 7.04
CA ALA A 104 14.31 5.43 7.48
C ALA A 104 13.39 4.43 8.19
N PRO A 105 12.37 4.91 8.92
CA PRO A 105 11.35 4.02 9.48
C PRO A 105 10.75 3.16 8.38
N THR A 106 10.70 1.84 8.59
CA THR A 106 10.24 0.87 7.59
C THR A 106 9.08 0.07 8.15
N VAL A 107 7.97 0.02 7.40
CA VAL A 107 6.74 -0.69 7.77
C VAL A 107 6.35 -1.68 6.68
N ILE A 108 5.57 -2.70 7.05
CA ILE A 108 5.06 -3.72 6.14
C ILE A 108 3.56 -3.81 6.31
N PHE A 109 2.83 -3.76 5.20
CA PHE A 109 1.40 -4.00 5.19
C PHE A 109 1.16 -5.43 4.68
N SER A 110 0.74 -6.32 5.56
CA SER A 110 0.49 -7.71 5.21
C SER A 110 -0.99 -7.96 4.91
N VAL A 111 -1.25 -8.97 4.09
CA VAL A 111 -2.60 -9.38 3.74
C VAL A 111 -2.78 -10.84 4.14
N ASP A 112 -3.82 -11.11 4.94
CA ASP A 112 -4.19 -12.46 5.33
C ASP A 112 -5.10 -13.05 4.24
N GLN A 113 -4.64 -14.13 3.61
CA GLN A 113 -5.39 -14.78 2.56
C GLN A 113 -6.73 -15.36 3.02
N LYS A 114 -6.82 -15.71 4.31
CA LYS A 114 -8.05 -16.24 4.90
C LYS A 114 -9.06 -15.16 5.21
N ASP A 115 -8.59 -13.94 5.42
CA ASP A 115 -9.43 -12.78 5.74
C ASP A 115 -9.03 -11.60 4.86
N TYR A 116 -9.00 -11.85 3.57
CA TYR A 116 -8.47 -10.93 2.57
C TYR A 116 -9.09 -9.54 2.64
N TRP A 117 -10.43 -9.47 2.61
CA TRP A 117 -11.11 -8.18 2.57
C TRP A 117 -10.85 -7.33 3.82
N ASN A 118 -10.91 -7.94 5.00
CA ASN A 118 -10.64 -7.21 6.25
C ASN A 118 -9.19 -6.74 6.31
N SER A 119 -8.23 -7.55 5.83
CA SER A 119 -6.83 -7.16 5.75
C SER A 119 -6.62 -5.96 4.82
N VAL A 120 -7.22 -6.00 3.64
CA VAL A 120 -7.12 -4.92 2.65
C VAL A 120 -7.74 -3.63 3.21
N SER A 121 -8.95 -3.73 3.78
CA SER A 121 -9.63 -2.57 4.37
C SER A 121 -8.81 -1.95 5.50
N LYS A 122 -8.26 -2.79 6.37
CA LYS A 122 -7.39 -2.35 7.46
C LYS A 122 -6.16 -1.62 6.93
N ASN A 123 -5.53 -2.18 5.89
CA ASN A 123 -4.35 -1.57 5.28
C ASN A 123 -4.66 -0.21 4.67
N ILE A 124 -5.79 -0.09 3.97
CA ILE A 124 -6.23 1.19 3.40
C ILE A 124 -6.42 2.22 4.50
N ARG A 125 -7.04 1.84 5.61
CA ARG A 125 -7.24 2.73 6.77
C ARG A 125 -5.92 3.14 7.41
N LEU A 126 -4.98 2.23 7.53
CA LEU A 126 -3.64 2.52 8.09
C LEU A 126 -2.86 3.48 7.20
N VAL A 127 -2.89 3.26 5.89
CA VAL A 127 -2.26 4.18 4.93
C VAL A 127 -2.89 5.57 5.04
N ALA A 128 -4.22 5.63 5.08
CA ALA A 128 -4.93 6.91 5.21
C ALA A 128 -4.57 7.64 6.50
N SER A 129 -4.39 6.91 7.60
CA SER A 129 -4.01 7.51 8.89
C SER A 129 -2.67 8.23 8.84
N LEU A 130 -1.79 7.86 7.89
CA LEU A 130 -0.52 8.54 7.67
C LEU A 130 -0.70 9.96 7.10
N PHE A 131 -1.82 10.22 6.42
CA PHE A 131 -2.04 11.47 5.68
C PHE A 131 -3.07 12.40 6.31
N GLY A 132 -3.70 11.99 7.41
CA GLY A 132 -4.64 12.83 8.15
C GLY A 132 -6.11 12.53 7.85
N LYS A 133 -7.00 13.35 8.40
CA LYS A 133 -8.45 13.11 8.36
C LYS A 133 -9.07 13.14 6.97
N GLU A 134 -8.60 14.00 6.10
CA GLU A 134 -9.11 14.05 4.73
C GLU A 134 -8.86 12.74 3.99
N ALA A 135 -7.67 12.18 4.17
CA ALA A 135 -7.31 10.89 3.61
C ALA A 135 -8.15 9.77 4.22
N GLU A 136 -8.39 9.82 5.54
CA GLU A 136 -9.23 8.84 6.22
C GLU A 136 -10.66 8.86 5.68
N THR A 137 -11.22 10.04 5.43
CA THR A 137 -12.55 10.19 4.81
C THR A 137 -12.60 9.59 3.41
N LYS A 138 -11.60 9.90 2.58
CA LYS A 138 -11.48 9.32 1.25
C LYS A 138 -11.33 7.80 1.30
N ALA A 139 -10.56 7.29 2.26
CA ALA A 139 -10.37 5.86 2.45
C ALA A 139 -11.69 5.15 2.76
N GLU A 140 -12.52 5.71 3.64
CA GLU A 140 -13.82 5.14 3.97
C GLU A 140 -14.75 5.13 2.75
N GLU A 141 -14.74 6.18 1.95
CA GLU A 141 -15.51 6.24 0.70
C GLU A 141 -15.03 5.17 -0.29
N GLU A 142 -13.73 5.01 -0.43
CA GLU A 142 -13.13 4.00 -1.31
C GLU A 142 -13.45 2.59 -0.83
N ILE A 143 -13.36 2.32 0.47
CA ILE A 143 -13.70 1.03 1.06
C ILE A 143 -15.17 0.70 0.78
N LYS A 144 -16.07 1.66 0.97
CA LYS A 144 -17.50 1.47 0.67
C LYS A 144 -17.75 1.17 -0.80
N SER A 145 -17.04 1.86 -1.68
CA SER A 145 -17.14 1.64 -3.13
C SER A 145 -16.66 0.24 -3.51
N LEU A 146 -15.54 -0.20 -2.96
CA LEU A 146 -14.99 -1.54 -3.19
C LEU A 146 -15.91 -2.62 -2.63
N GLU A 147 -16.46 -2.41 -1.44
CA GLU A 147 -17.45 -3.31 -0.83
C GLU A 147 -18.69 -3.47 -1.71
N ALA A 148 -19.22 -2.38 -2.21
CA ALA A 148 -20.37 -2.40 -3.11
C ALA A 148 -20.05 -3.16 -4.40
N SER A 149 -18.85 -2.98 -4.96
CA SER A 149 -18.40 -3.70 -6.14
C SER A 149 -18.28 -5.20 -5.88
N ILE A 150 -17.75 -5.59 -4.73
CA ILE A 150 -17.61 -6.99 -4.33
C ILE A 150 -18.96 -7.63 -4.15
N LYS A 151 -19.91 -6.96 -3.49
CA LYS A 151 -21.29 -7.44 -3.32
C LYS A 151 -21.97 -7.63 -4.66
N LYS A 152 -21.82 -6.69 -5.57
CA LYS A 152 -22.41 -6.75 -6.90
C LYS A 152 -21.89 -7.96 -7.70
N VAL A 153 -20.61 -8.23 -7.63
CA VAL A 153 -19.98 -9.39 -8.27
C VAL A 153 -20.49 -10.69 -7.64
N ALA A 154 -20.59 -10.74 -6.32
CA ALA A 154 -21.11 -11.90 -5.59
C ALA A 154 -22.56 -12.18 -5.96
N ASP A 155 -23.42 -11.15 -6.02
CA ASP A 155 -24.83 -11.29 -6.42
C ASP A 155 -24.95 -11.83 -7.85
N VAL A 156 -24.15 -11.33 -8.78
CA VAL A 156 -24.16 -11.83 -10.16
C VAL A 156 -23.72 -13.30 -10.21
N ASN A 157 -22.71 -13.66 -9.44
CA ASN A 157 -22.23 -15.05 -9.37
C ASN A 157 -23.29 -15.98 -8.78
N GLU A 158 -24.02 -15.56 -7.75
CA GLU A 158 -25.12 -16.34 -7.17
C GLU A 158 -26.24 -16.60 -8.20
N LYS A 159 -26.64 -15.57 -8.94
CA LYS A 159 -27.71 -15.68 -9.94
C LYS A 159 -27.37 -16.60 -11.11
N SER A 160 -26.09 -16.79 -11.40
CA SER A 160 -25.61 -17.61 -12.50
C SER A 160 -24.87 -18.87 -12.05
N THR A 161 -25.05 -19.28 -10.78
CA THR A 161 -24.25 -20.30 -10.10
C THR A 161 -24.06 -21.59 -10.91
N ASN A 162 -25.16 -22.19 -11.39
CA ASN A 162 -25.11 -23.48 -12.04
C ASN A 162 -24.44 -23.46 -13.42
N LYS A 163 -24.48 -22.36 -14.12
CA LYS A 163 -23.85 -22.21 -15.44
C LYS A 163 -22.38 -21.85 -15.35
N THR A 164 -22.05 -20.98 -14.39
CA THR A 164 -20.72 -20.43 -14.26
C THR A 164 -19.72 -21.43 -13.66
N LEU A 165 -20.17 -22.23 -12.69
CA LEU A 165 -19.33 -23.25 -12.07
C LEU A 165 -18.83 -24.29 -13.04
N THR A 166 -19.66 -24.72 -13.98
CA THR A 166 -19.27 -25.68 -15.00
C THR A 166 -18.18 -25.16 -15.92
N LEU A 167 -18.25 -23.88 -16.26
CA LEU A 167 -17.26 -23.23 -17.11
C LEU A 167 -15.93 -23.00 -16.38
N MET A 168 -15.99 -22.69 -15.09
CA MET A 168 -14.78 -22.40 -14.30
C MET A 168 -13.99 -23.65 -13.94
N LEU A 169 -14.60 -24.83 -13.97
CA LEU A 169 -13.93 -26.10 -13.68
C LEU A 169 -13.22 -26.71 -14.89
N ASN A 170 -13.42 -26.14 -16.01
CA ASN A 170 -12.75 -26.53 -17.25
C ASN A 170 -11.55 -25.62 -17.49
#